data_0c067e4ad3ad051df284558583029339
#
_entry.id   0c067e4ad3ad051df284558583029339
#
_cell.length_a   1.000
_cell.length_b   1.000
_cell.length_c   1.000
_cell.angle_alpha   90.00
_cell.angle_beta   90.00
_cell.angle_gamma   90.00
#
_symmetry.space_group_name_H-M   'P 1'
#
loop_
_entity.id
_entity.type
_entity.pdbx_description
1 polymer ?
#
loop_
_entity_poly.entity_id
_entity_poly.type
_entity_poly.pdbx_seq_one_letter_code
_entity_poly.pdbx_strand_id
1 'polypeptide(L)'
;QRQMCIRDSIDAASSHDVTLAPFALASPATARSTAKLLEKEASAAATSAGLSTAPTVVRMEPEAVSAKAIRASGAKVALVPAESFFSSTNPNVTPSGYAQLARKGESTVALVGYDTRLTELSERLADARDPELSYQRALADTALIAGQPASAPRTLLLAPPATSSLNPERTSHLLDTLSAAPWVAHAPASTLLDAAKAGKGTTSIIGEGGNYWVGTVKSVRAIGEGSDASPAHIDASPEKVPAGASERVEKSLTSLTDVRATLKDPSYLSGAVLLAASGVSSPVFADTNAHIRRLSSIATVTEANTRRISLTLAGTYNLVSNEASIPFTVHNGFPTPATLQPTVSFSDRIAKTGGKLSPITLPALTTSDHSIPVQAVKSGNGTFTVMIASDNGVILDSRESQLSVNPEWENWTTLVAMVLLAALVATGVVRAGRTKSDARSPAITAPEDLESVDAPDASPHHS
;
A
#
# COMPACT_ATOMS: atom_id res chain seq x y z
N GLN A 1 23.74 12.57 -11.96
CA GLN A 1 23.19 13.90 -12.29
C GLN A 1 21.79 14.13 -11.70
N ARG A 2 20.77 13.28 -11.97
CA ARG A 2 19.39 13.48 -11.43
C ARG A 2 19.31 13.54 -9.90
N GLN A 3 20.08 12.72 -9.18
CA GLN A 3 20.08 12.75 -7.71
C GLN A 3 20.70 14.04 -7.15
N MET A 4 21.69 14.61 -7.83
CA MET A 4 22.31 15.86 -7.45
C MET A 4 21.33 17.04 -7.56
N CYS A 5 20.60 17.13 -8.71
CA CYS A 5 19.60 18.18 -8.89
C CYS A 5 18.46 18.14 -7.87
N ILE A 6 18.02 16.93 -7.45
CA ILE A 6 16.97 16.80 -6.43
C ILE A 6 17.48 17.28 -5.07
N ARG A 7 18.72 16.96 -4.71
CA ARG A 7 19.33 17.37 -3.45
C ARG A 7 19.51 18.89 -3.38
N ASP A 8 20.02 19.48 -4.45
CA ASP A 8 20.16 20.95 -4.56
C ASP A 8 18.79 21.65 -4.46
N SER A 9 17.73 21.07 -5.05
CA SER A 9 16.37 21.59 -4.93
C SER A 9 15.83 21.49 -3.50
N ILE A 10 16.11 20.41 -2.79
CA ILE A 10 15.71 20.23 -1.38
C ILE A 10 16.46 21.21 -0.49
N ASP A 11 17.76 21.37 -0.70
CA ASP A 11 18.61 22.31 0.05
C ASP A 11 18.15 23.74 -0.19
N ALA A 12 17.83 24.13 -1.43
CA ALA A 12 17.24 25.42 -1.74
C ALA A 12 15.86 25.62 -1.09
N ALA A 13 15.03 24.59 -1.10
CA ALA A 13 13.69 24.65 -0.50
C ALA A 13 13.73 24.81 1.02
N SER A 14 14.80 24.37 1.68
CA SER A 14 14.95 24.47 3.15
C SER A 14 14.97 25.91 3.67
N SER A 15 15.31 26.90 2.82
CA SER A 15 15.29 28.32 3.13
C SER A 15 13.91 28.99 2.90
N HIS A 16 12.93 28.24 2.45
CA HIS A 16 11.58 28.74 2.14
C HIS A 16 10.50 28.00 2.94
N ASP A 17 9.29 28.56 2.93
CA ASP A 17 8.11 27.89 3.50
C ASP A 17 7.75 26.68 2.63
N VAL A 18 8.02 25.47 3.13
CA VAL A 18 7.75 24.24 2.41
C VAL A 18 6.41 23.64 2.84
N THR A 19 5.60 23.24 1.87
CA THR A 19 4.38 22.48 2.08
C THR A 19 4.40 21.18 1.27
N LEU A 20 3.72 20.17 1.76
CA LEU A 20 3.64 18.87 1.07
C LEU A 20 2.33 18.80 0.28
N ALA A 21 2.43 18.61 -1.02
CA ALA A 21 1.29 18.21 -1.84
C ALA A 21 0.86 16.78 -1.49
N PRO A 22 -0.40 16.39 -1.76
CA PRO A 22 -0.82 15.00 -1.65
C PRO A 22 0.13 14.08 -2.43
N PHE A 23 0.50 12.94 -1.82
CA PHE A 23 1.42 12.00 -2.46
C PHE A 23 0.91 11.61 -3.86
N ALA A 24 1.80 11.62 -4.85
CA ALA A 24 1.49 11.38 -6.26
C ALA A 24 0.43 12.37 -6.84
N LEU A 25 0.27 13.56 -6.27
CA LEU A 25 -0.75 14.53 -6.66
C LEU A 25 -2.16 13.93 -6.67
N ALA A 26 -2.47 13.16 -5.64
CA ALA A 26 -3.75 12.48 -5.52
C ALA A 26 -4.92 13.48 -5.54
N SER A 27 -5.99 13.10 -6.25
CA SER A 27 -7.22 13.89 -6.31
C SER A 27 -7.83 14.11 -4.92
N PRO A 28 -8.32 15.32 -4.61
CA PRO A 28 -9.09 15.58 -3.40
C PRO A 28 -10.35 14.71 -3.26
N ALA A 29 -10.86 14.18 -4.37
CA ALA A 29 -12.01 13.25 -4.40
C ALA A 29 -11.65 11.81 -4.02
N THR A 30 -10.39 11.53 -3.71
CA THR A 30 -9.93 10.19 -3.32
C THR A 30 -10.60 9.72 -2.01
N ALA A 31 -10.93 8.43 -1.94
CA ALA A 31 -11.52 7.84 -0.73
C ALA A 31 -10.62 8.05 0.49
N ARG A 32 -11.24 8.28 1.66
CA ARG A 32 -10.53 8.65 2.90
C ARG A 32 -9.51 7.58 3.37
N SER A 33 -9.79 6.30 3.15
CA SER A 33 -8.87 5.20 3.46
C SER A 33 -7.59 5.28 2.63
N THR A 34 -7.76 5.46 1.33
CA THR A 34 -6.64 5.66 0.38
C THR A 34 -5.88 6.95 0.69
N ALA A 35 -6.58 8.05 0.96
CA ALA A 35 -5.95 9.33 1.33
C ALA A 35 -5.03 9.20 2.56
N LYS A 36 -5.44 8.46 3.59
CA LYS A 36 -4.60 8.18 4.77
C LYS A 36 -3.33 7.39 4.45
N LEU A 37 -3.42 6.41 3.56
CA LEU A 37 -2.24 5.68 3.11
C LEU A 37 -1.28 6.61 2.36
N LEU A 38 -1.81 7.47 1.49
CA LEU A 38 -1.02 8.45 0.75
C LEU A 38 -0.40 9.51 1.66
N GLU A 39 -1.08 9.94 2.71
CA GLU A 39 -0.54 10.85 3.73
C GLU A 39 0.65 10.21 4.46
N LYS A 40 0.54 8.93 4.82
CA LYS A 40 1.64 8.18 5.42
C LYS A 40 2.86 8.12 4.49
N GLU A 41 2.67 7.86 3.20
CA GLU A 41 3.74 7.84 2.21
C GLU A 41 4.37 9.24 2.00
N ALA A 42 3.56 10.29 1.94
CA ALA A 42 4.04 11.67 1.86
C ALA A 42 4.90 12.03 3.07
N SER A 43 4.45 11.69 4.27
CA SER A 43 5.18 11.93 5.51
C SER A 43 6.49 11.15 5.57
N ALA A 44 6.51 9.90 5.12
CA ALA A 44 7.73 9.09 5.05
C ALA A 44 8.74 9.67 4.05
N ALA A 45 8.27 10.10 2.88
CA ALA A 45 9.12 10.76 1.87
C ALA A 45 9.67 12.09 2.38
N ALA A 46 8.85 12.91 3.04
CA ALA A 46 9.27 14.17 3.65
C ALA A 46 10.32 13.96 4.74
N THR A 47 10.14 12.97 5.60
CA THR A 47 11.11 12.63 6.65
C THR A 47 12.46 12.22 6.04
N SER A 48 12.44 11.39 4.99
CA SER A 48 13.66 10.96 4.30
C SER A 48 14.37 12.12 3.59
N ALA A 49 13.62 13.16 3.21
CA ALA A 49 14.15 14.39 2.60
C ALA A 49 14.53 15.48 3.62
N GLY A 50 14.39 15.24 4.92
CA GLY A 50 14.62 16.27 5.95
C GLY A 50 13.53 17.33 6.09
N LEU A 51 12.36 17.11 5.50
CA LEU A 51 11.21 18.05 5.44
C LEU A 51 10.05 17.61 6.37
N SER A 52 10.35 16.96 7.47
CA SER A 52 9.36 16.31 8.35
C SER A 52 8.33 17.26 8.99
N THR A 53 8.60 18.57 9.04
CA THR A 53 7.71 19.58 9.65
C THR A 53 6.76 20.23 8.66
N ALA A 54 6.93 19.99 7.36
CA ALA A 54 6.09 20.59 6.33
C ALA A 54 4.64 20.08 6.43
N PRO A 55 3.62 20.98 6.49
CA PRO A 55 2.23 20.57 6.54
C PRO A 55 1.78 20.00 5.19
N THR A 56 0.91 18.98 5.23
CA THR A 56 0.23 18.51 4.02
C THR A 56 -0.85 19.51 3.61
N VAL A 57 -0.75 20.02 2.40
CA VAL A 57 -1.63 21.00 1.81
C VAL A 57 -2.31 20.40 0.58
N VAL A 58 -3.64 20.53 0.51
CA VAL A 58 -4.41 20.18 -0.69
C VAL A 58 -4.88 21.45 -1.38
N ARG A 59 -4.71 21.55 -2.70
CA ARG A 59 -5.33 22.58 -3.51
C ARG A 59 -6.64 22.07 -4.07
N MET A 60 -7.70 22.84 -3.89
CA MET A 60 -9.03 22.54 -4.41
C MET A 60 -9.26 23.38 -5.66
N GLU A 61 -9.69 22.74 -6.74
CA GLU A 61 -10.17 23.47 -7.92
C GLU A 61 -11.53 24.11 -7.63
N PRO A 62 -11.88 25.22 -8.31
CA PRO A 62 -13.13 25.95 -8.03
C PRO A 62 -14.38 25.08 -8.03
N GLU A 63 -14.46 24.12 -8.95
CA GLU A 63 -15.61 23.23 -9.13
C GLU A 63 -15.65 22.11 -8.09
N ALA A 64 -14.50 21.81 -7.45
CA ALA A 64 -14.35 20.71 -6.50
C ALA A 64 -14.49 21.13 -5.03
N VAL A 65 -14.65 22.43 -4.75
CA VAL A 65 -14.73 22.95 -3.38
C VAL A 65 -15.98 22.47 -2.69
N SER A 66 -15.80 21.58 -1.72
CA SER A 66 -16.86 21.17 -0.79
C SER A 66 -16.25 20.75 0.54
N ALA A 67 -17.02 20.93 1.63
CA ALA A 67 -16.58 20.45 2.95
C ALA A 67 -16.27 18.95 2.96
N LYS A 68 -17.06 18.17 2.22
CA LYS A 68 -16.88 16.73 2.10
C LYS A 68 -15.55 16.38 1.41
N ALA A 69 -15.24 17.03 0.28
CA ALA A 69 -13.99 16.80 -0.46
C ALA A 69 -12.77 17.25 0.36
N ILE A 70 -12.82 18.43 0.99
CA ILE A 70 -11.75 18.94 1.85
C ILE A 70 -11.45 17.94 2.99
N ARG A 71 -12.48 17.43 3.67
CA ARG A 71 -12.29 16.46 4.76
C ARG A 71 -11.84 15.10 4.27
N ALA A 72 -12.32 14.66 3.09
CA ALA A 72 -11.93 13.39 2.49
C ALA A 72 -10.44 13.38 2.13
N SER A 73 -9.87 14.51 1.72
CA SER A 73 -8.44 14.63 1.39
C SER A 73 -7.50 14.32 2.57
N GLY A 74 -7.98 14.44 3.82
CA GLY A 74 -7.16 14.25 5.03
C GLY A 74 -6.15 15.38 5.29
N ALA A 75 -6.06 16.40 4.43
CA ALA A 75 -5.12 17.50 4.58
C ALA A 75 -5.45 18.35 5.82
N LYS A 76 -4.41 18.90 6.45
CA LYS A 76 -4.55 19.86 7.56
C LYS A 76 -4.82 21.29 7.07
N VAL A 77 -4.42 21.56 5.85
CA VAL A 77 -4.60 22.86 5.18
C VAL A 77 -5.19 22.61 3.79
N ALA A 78 -6.21 23.36 3.43
CA ALA A 78 -6.76 23.36 2.08
C ALA A 78 -6.64 24.76 1.46
N LEU A 79 -6.05 24.82 0.26
CA LEU A 79 -6.08 26.00 -0.59
C LEU A 79 -7.38 25.97 -1.37
N VAL A 80 -8.18 27.01 -1.24
CA VAL A 80 -9.49 27.15 -1.90
C VAL A 80 -9.55 28.47 -2.66
N PRO A 81 -10.35 28.58 -3.74
CA PRO A 81 -10.53 29.88 -4.41
C PRO A 81 -10.97 30.95 -3.42
N ALA A 82 -10.33 32.11 -3.45
CA ALA A 82 -10.66 33.22 -2.54
C ALA A 82 -12.10 33.69 -2.73
N GLU A 83 -12.63 33.57 -3.93
CA GLU A 83 -14.03 33.87 -4.29
C GLU A 83 -15.04 32.97 -3.56
N SER A 84 -14.57 31.81 -3.02
CA SER A 84 -15.39 30.97 -2.16
C SER A 84 -15.68 31.59 -0.80
N PHE A 85 -14.95 32.65 -0.40
CA PHE A 85 -15.15 33.41 0.83
C PHE A 85 -15.95 34.64 0.55
N PHE A 86 -17.22 34.70 0.90
CA PHE A 86 -18.02 35.91 0.81
C PHE A 86 -18.20 36.57 2.17
N SER A 87 -17.85 37.85 2.24
CA SER A 87 -18.23 38.68 3.39
C SER A 87 -19.69 39.12 3.24
N SER A 88 -20.52 38.78 4.22
CA SER A 88 -21.90 39.27 4.27
C SER A 88 -22.01 40.77 4.61
N THR A 89 -20.91 41.34 5.11
CA THR A 89 -20.87 42.74 5.55
C THR A 89 -20.46 43.70 4.42
N ASN A 90 -19.68 43.24 3.45
CA ASN A 90 -19.31 44.07 2.30
C ASN A 90 -19.03 43.18 1.07
N PRO A 91 -20.01 42.94 0.21
CA PRO A 91 -19.85 42.08 -0.97
C PRO A 91 -18.91 42.66 -2.03
N ASN A 92 -18.58 43.95 -1.93
CA ASN A 92 -17.72 44.66 -2.90
C ASN A 92 -16.25 44.70 -2.49
N VAL A 93 -15.89 44.00 -1.41
CA VAL A 93 -14.52 43.94 -0.91
C VAL A 93 -13.98 42.54 -1.03
N THR A 94 -12.82 42.40 -1.64
CA THR A 94 -12.08 41.10 -1.68
C THR A 94 -11.84 40.63 -0.26
N PRO A 95 -12.32 39.44 0.11
CA PRO A 95 -12.15 38.91 1.49
C PRO A 95 -10.70 38.58 1.82
N SER A 96 -10.37 38.65 3.11
CA SER A 96 -9.11 38.05 3.60
C SER A 96 -9.09 36.56 3.32
N GLY A 97 -8.01 36.06 2.77
CA GLY A 97 -7.91 34.73 2.22
C GLY A 97 -7.70 33.59 3.25
N TYR A 98 -8.31 33.64 4.46
CA TYR A 98 -8.17 32.55 5.41
C TYR A 98 -9.44 32.32 6.24
N ALA A 99 -9.70 31.05 6.58
CA ALA A 99 -10.81 30.62 7.41
C ALA A 99 -10.51 29.26 8.05
N GLN A 100 -11.44 28.73 8.81
CA GLN A 100 -11.37 27.38 9.35
C GLN A 100 -12.62 26.57 9.00
N LEU A 101 -12.42 25.32 8.64
CA LEU A 101 -13.46 24.34 8.50
C LEU A 101 -13.49 23.48 9.78
N ALA A 102 -14.44 23.78 10.68
CA ALA A 102 -14.63 23.06 11.93
C ALA A 102 -15.93 22.25 11.90
N ARG A 103 -15.93 21.09 12.53
CA ARG A 103 -17.12 20.29 12.84
C ARG A 103 -16.97 19.70 14.22
N LYS A 104 -18.04 19.65 14.99
CA LYS A 104 -18.04 19.10 16.33
C LYS A 104 -17.56 17.63 16.30
N GLY A 105 -16.50 17.33 17.05
CA GLY A 105 -15.92 15.99 17.12
C GLY A 105 -14.92 15.63 16.02
N GLU A 106 -14.61 16.54 15.10
CA GLU A 106 -13.61 16.34 14.03
C GLU A 106 -12.45 17.33 14.14
N SER A 107 -11.33 17.00 13.52
CA SER A 107 -10.19 17.91 13.41
C SER A 107 -10.55 19.12 12.54
N THR A 108 -10.10 20.30 12.96
CA THR A 108 -10.23 21.51 12.19
C THR A 108 -9.27 21.53 11.03
N VAL A 109 -9.74 21.93 9.83
CA VAL A 109 -8.91 22.14 8.64
C VAL A 109 -8.75 23.64 8.46
N ALA A 110 -7.50 24.11 8.32
CA ALA A 110 -7.22 25.48 7.98
C ALA A 110 -7.52 25.70 6.48
N LEU A 111 -8.23 26.75 6.14
CA LEU A 111 -8.55 27.13 4.77
C LEU A 111 -7.78 28.40 4.41
N VAL A 112 -7.08 28.38 3.29
CA VAL A 112 -6.36 29.53 2.75
C VAL A 112 -6.86 29.80 1.34
N GLY A 113 -7.34 31.02 1.12
CA GLY A 113 -7.83 31.46 -0.18
C GLY A 113 -6.70 31.81 -1.14
N TYR A 114 -6.75 31.28 -2.35
CA TYR A 114 -5.92 31.76 -3.44
C TYR A 114 -6.74 32.62 -4.43
N ASP A 115 -6.11 33.63 -4.98
CA ASP A 115 -6.73 34.46 -6.01
C ASP A 115 -6.71 33.70 -7.35
N THR A 116 -7.88 33.33 -7.86
CA THR A 116 -8.01 32.54 -9.10
C THR A 116 -7.49 33.32 -10.30
N ARG A 117 -7.75 34.61 -10.37
CA ARG A 117 -7.42 35.46 -11.50
C ARG A 117 -5.92 35.70 -11.63
N LEU A 118 -5.26 36.02 -10.52
CA LEU A 118 -3.81 36.17 -10.48
C LEU A 118 -3.11 34.81 -10.69
N THR A 119 -3.69 33.74 -10.16
CA THR A 119 -3.18 32.36 -10.37
C THR A 119 -3.24 32.00 -11.86
N GLU A 120 -4.40 32.19 -12.52
CA GLU A 120 -4.53 31.95 -13.96
C GLU A 120 -3.59 32.80 -14.81
N LEU A 121 -3.37 34.06 -14.43
CA LEU A 121 -2.39 34.90 -15.12
C LEU A 121 -0.98 34.31 -15.01
N SER A 122 -0.60 33.82 -13.86
CA SER A 122 0.71 33.18 -13.66
C SER A 122 0.87 31.87 -14.48
N GLU A 123 -0.19 31.09 -14.60
CA GLU A 123 -0.19 29.87 -15.43
C GLU A 123 -0.08 30.21 -16.95
N ARG A 124 -0.84 31.16 -17.39
CA ARG A 124 -0.85 31.61 -18.81
C ARG A 124 0.47 32.24 -19.24
N LEU A 125 1.28 32.72 -18.31
CA LEU A 125 2.61 33.26 -18.62
C LEU A 125 3.53 32.26 -19.30
N ALA A 126 3.39 30.94 -19.03
CA ALA A 126 4.22 29.93 -19.62
C ALA A 126 4.19 29.98 -21.17
N ASP A 127 3.00 30.13 -21.73
CA ASP A 127 2.73 30.10 -23.17
C ASP A 127 2.28 31.44 -23.75
N ALA A 128 2.36 32.54 -22.97
CA ALA A 128 1.90 33.84 -23.42
C ALA A 128 2.72 34.36 -24.61
N ARG A 129 2.03 34.80 -25.67
CA ARG A 129 2.66 35.51 -26.80
C ARG A 129 3.17 36.89 -26.39
N ASP A 130 2.41 37.57 -25.52
CA ASP A 130 2.75 38.87 -24.95
C ASP A 130 2.68 38.79 -23.41
N PRO A 131 3.80 38.48 -22.74
CA PRO A 131 3.84 38.42 -21.30
C PRO A 131 3.63 39.77 -20.62
N GLU A 132 3.99 40.88 -21.27
CA GLU A 132 3.84 42.23 -20.72
C GLU A 132 2.38 42.56 -20.42
N LEU A 133 1.46 42.16 -21.28
CA LEU A 133 0.03 42.33 -21.05
C LEU A 133 -0.45 41.61 -19.77
N SER A 134 0.12 40.45 -19.47
CA SER A 134 -0.20 39.70 -18.26
C SER A 134 0.36 40.38 -17.01
N TYR A 135 1.55 40.94 -17.07
CA TYR A 135 2.13 41.74 -15.97
C TYR A 135 1.30 42.98 -15.68
N GLN A 136 0.93 43.74 -16.74
CA GLN A 136 0.07 44.94 -16.59
C GLN A 136 -1.30 44.60 -16.02
N ARG A 137 -1.90 43.47 -16.41
CA ARG A 137 -3.17 43.00 -15.83
C ARG A 137 -3.02 42.65 -14.37
N ALA A 138 -1.96 41.95 -13.98
CA ALA A 138 -1.71 41.64 -12.58
C ALA A 138 -1.51 42.89 -11.73
N LEU A 139 -0.79 43.91 -12.25
CA LEU A 139 -0.67 45.22 -11.60
C LEU A 139 -2.01 45.92 -11.45
N ALA A 140 -2.82 45.92 -12.50
CA ALA A 140 -4.14 46.56 -12.48
C ALA A 140 -5.08 45.87 -11.49
N ASP A 141 -5.12 44.54 -11.48
CA ASP A 141 -5.96 43.78 -10.56
C ASP A 141 -5.55 44.02 -9.10
N THR A 142 -4.24 44.00 -8.78
CA THR A 142 -3.76 44.32 -7.43
C THR A 142 -4.02 45.75 -7.03
N ALA A 143 -3.90 46.72 -7.94
CA ALA A 143 -4.24 48.14 -7.69
C ALA A 143 -5.72 48.32 -7.39
N LEU A 144 -6.61 47.66 -8.15
CA LEU A 144 -8.06 47.68 -7.90
C LEU A 144 -8.40 47.11 -6.52
N ILE A 145 -7.74 45.99 -6.14
CA ILE A 145 -7.92 45.41 -4.81
C ILE A 145 -7.39 46.33 -3.71
N ALA A 146 -6.25 46.99 -3.92
CA ALA A 146 -5.69 47.93 -2.97
C ALA A 146 -6.58 49.20 -2.81
N GLY A 147 -7.26 49.63 -3.87
CA GLY A 147 -8.19 50.76 -3.85
C GLY A 147 -9.57 50.46 -3.24
N GLN A 148 -9.89 49.23 -2.93
CA GLN A 148 -11.16 48.88 -2.30
C GLN A 148 -11.24 49.42 -0.86
N PRO A 149 -12.41 49.89 -0.39
CA PRO A 149 -12.59 50.40 0.96
C PRO A 149 -12.51 49.24 1.96
N ALA A 150 -11.35 49.01 2.54
CA ALA A 150 -11.12 47.97 3.54
C ALA A 150 -10.44 48.56 4.79
N SER A 151 -10.80 48.02 5.97
CA SER A 151 -10.26 48.44 7.25
C SER A 151 -8.88 47.86 7.55
N ALA A 152 -8.43 46.88 6.78
CA ALA A 152 -7.14 46.19 6.98
C ALA A 152 -6.50 45.77 5.65
N PRO A 153 -5.17 45.65 5.59
CA PRO A 153 -4.48 45.08 4.44
C PRO A 153 -5.00 43.69 4.12
N ARG A 154 -5.04 43.35 2.82
CA ARG A 154 -5.41 42.01 2.35
C ARG A 154 -4.21 41.26 1.87
N THR A 155 -4.17 39.99 2.19
CA THR A 155 -3.15 39.09 1.71
C THR A 155 -3.71 38.21 0.62
N LEU A 156 -3.09 38.24 -0.56
CA LEU A 156 -3.45 37.45 -1.73
C LEU A 156 -2.43 36.32 -1.89
N LEU A 157 -2.88 35.13 -2.22
CA LEU A 157 -2.04 33.97 -2.52
C LEU A 157 -2.19 33.59 -3.99
N LEU A 158 -1.07 33.43 -4.67
CA LEU A 158 -1.01 32.77 -5.97
C LEU A 158 -0.72 31.29 -5.73
N ALA A 159 -1.55 30.41 -6.22
CA ALA A 159 -1.40 28.97 -6.01
C ALA A 159 -1.64 28.19 -7.30
N PRO A 160 -0.71 28.23 -8.25
CA PRO A 160 -0.84 27.43 -9.47
C PRO A 160 -0.91 25.94 -9.12
N PRO A 161 -1.64 25.12 -9.92
CA PRO A 161 -1.66 23.69 -9.75
C PRO A 161 -0.25 23.12 -9.79
N ALA A 162 0.01 22.07 -9.01
CA ALA A 162 1.31 21.39 -9.00
C ALA A 162 1.67 20.74 -10.37
N THR A 163 0.69 20.65 -11.26
CA THR A 163 0.83 20.16 -12.63
C THR A 163 1.16 21.24 -13.65
N SER A 164 1.10 22.52 -13.25
CA SER A 164 1.37 23.65 -14.15
C SER A 164 2.83 23.69 -14.56
N SER A 165 3.06 23.87 -15.86
CA SER A 165 4.39 24.11 -16.43
C SER A 165 4.71 25.60 -16.33
N LEU A 166 5.09 26.08 -15.15
CA LEU A 166 5.49 27.46 -14.97
C LEU A 166 6.80 27.75 -15.72
N ASN A 167 6.89 28.95 -16.33
CA ASN A 167 8.15 29.44 -16.82
C ASN A 167 8.87 30.23 -15.69
N PRO A 168 10.01 29.75 -15.18
CA PRO A 168 10.64 30.36 -13.99
C PRO A 168 11.02 31.82 -14.18
N GLU A 169 11.56 32.19 -15.35
CA GLU A 169 12.01 33.55 -15.64
C GLU A 169 10.83 34.51 -15.65
N ARG A 170 9.75 34.14 -16.35
CA ARG A 170 8.54 34.97 -16.45
C ARG A 170 7.82 35.05 -15.11
N THR A 171 7.80 33.97 -14.35
CA THR A 171 7.20 33.98 -13.01
C THR A 171 7.99 34.86 -12.05
N SER A 172 9.33 34.79 -12.09
CA SER A 172 10.18 35.70 -11.31
C SER A 172 9.93 37.14 -11.69
N HIS A 173 9.86 37.44 -12.97
CA HIS A 173 9.58 38.82 -13.45
C HIS A 173 8.19 39.30 -13.02
N LEU A 174 7.17 38.45 -13.01
CA LEU A 174 5.84 38.78 -12.44
C LEU A 174 5.95 39.18 -10.97
N LEU A 175 6.66 38.34 -10.16
CA LEU A 175 6.83 38.60 -8.73
C LEU A 175 7.61 39.89 -8.48
N ASP A 176 8.66 40.15 -9.25
CA ASP A 176 9.45 41.39 -9.18
C ASP A 176 8.61 42.61 -9.54
N THR A 177 7.80 42.50 -10.61
CA THR A 177 6.90 43.55 -11.05
C THR A 177 5.85 43.88 -9.99
N LEU A 178 5.25 42.86 -9.39
CA LEU A 178 4.29 43.03 -8.30
C LEU A 178 4.95 43.64 -7.06
N SER A 179 6.16 43.18 -6.70
CA SER A 179 6.91 43.67 -5.54
C SER A 179 7.36 45.13 -5.71
N ALA A 180 7.56 45.59 -6.91
CA ALA A 180 7.89 46.98 -7.22
C ALA A 180 6.69 47.93 -7.08
N ALA A 181 5.46 47.43 -7.04
CA ALA A 181 4.27 48.23 -6.91
C ALA A 181 4.11 48.79 -5.48
N PRO A 182 3.90 50.12 -5.30
CA PRO A 182 3.88 50.75 -3.96
C PRO A 182 2.70 50.29 -3.08
N TRP A 183 1.71 49.64 -3.66
CA TRP A 183 0.55 49.08 -2.94
C TRP A 183 0.68 47.58 -2.63
N VAL A 184 1.76 46.94 -3.06
CA VAL A 184 2.02 45.52 -2.81
C VAL A 184 3.17 45.37 -1.83
N ALA A 185 2.99 44.51 -0.84
CA ALA A 185 4.06 44.09 0.07
C ALA A 185 4.14 42.57 0.05
N HIS A 186 5.36 42.04 -0.05
CA HIS A 186 5.60 40.61 0.04
C HIS A 186 5.35 40.13 1.46
N ALA A 187 4.62 39.03 1.61
CA ALA A 187 4.40 38.35 2.88
C ALA A 187 4.75 36.85 2.75
N PRO A 188 5.39 36.23 3.76
CA PRO A 188 5.61 34.80 3.76
C PRO A 188 4.27 34.04 3.73
N ALA A 189 4.21 32.91 3.06
CA ALA A 189 3.01 32.07 3.00
C ALA A 189 2.59 31.55 4.39
N SER A 190 3.55 31.36 5.29
CA SER A 190 3.34 31.05 6.72
C SER A 190 2.40 32.04 7.40
N THR A 191 2.42 33.31 7.04
CA THR A 191 1.51 34.34 7.60
C THR A 191 0.04 33.98 7.45
N LEU A 192 -0.37 33.52 6.26
CA LEU A 192 -1.73 33.06 5.99
C LEU A 192 -2.02 31.73 6.67
N LEU A 193 -1.08 30.81 6.60
CA LEU A 193 -1.21 29.49 7.21
C LEU A 193 -1.38 29.58 8.73
N ASP A 194 -0.61 30.45 9.39
CA ASP A 194 -0.68 30.62 10.83
C ASP A 194 -1.92 31.41 11.25
N ALA A 195 -2.37 32.38 10.47
CA ALA A 195 -3.64 33.05 10.70
C ALA A 195 -4.82 32.09 10.59
N ALA A 196 -4.81 31.21 9.59
CA ALA A 196 -5.83 30.18 9.41
C ALA A 196 -5.82 29.16 10.56
N LYS A 197 -4.65 28.68 10.98
CA LYS A 197 -4.52 27.74 12.11
C LYS A 197 -4.93 28.37 13.45
N ALA A 198 -4.58 29.63 13.65
CA ALA A 198 -4.90 30.36 14.88
C ALA A 198 -6.39 30.72 15.00
N GLY A 199 -7.19 30.52 13.96
CA GLY A 199 -8.60 30.90 13.93
C GLY A 199 -8.83 32.41 14.05
N LYS A 200 -7.81 33.22 13.76
CA LYS A 200 -7.90 34.70 13.84
C LYS A 200 -8.76 35.30 12.75
N GLY A 201 -9.21 34.50 11.83
CA GLY A 201 -10.15 34.88 10.80
C GLY A 201 -11.56 34.40 11.12
N THR A 202 -12.39 34.47 10.14
CA THR A 202 -13.76 34.00 10.17
C THR A 202 -13.78 32.49 10.42
N THR A 203 -14.32 32.06 11.55
CA THR A 203 -14.62 30.65 11.80
C THR A 203 -15.81 30.28 10.93
N SER A 204 -15.61 29.35 10.02
CA SER A 204 -16.65 28.89 9.12
C SER A 204 -17.02 27.46 9.45
N ILE A 205 -18.30 27.19 9.64
CA ILE A 205 -18.86 25.86 9.78
C ILE A 205 -19.62 25.58 8.49
N ILE A 206 -19.26 24.50 7.79
CA ILE A 206 -20.02 24.04 6.64
C ILE A 206 -21.07 23.07 7.15
N GLY A 207 -22.35 23.39 6.94
CA GLY A 207 -23.47 22.54 7.29
C GLY A 207 -23.59 21.29 6.41
N GLU A 208 -24.25 20.26 6.94
CA GLU A 208 -24.66 19.11 6.12
C GLU A 208 -25.70 19.56 5.10
N GLY A 209 -25.45 19.30 3.84
CA GLY A 209 -26.41 19.57 2.77
C GLY A 209 -26.10 20.77 1.91
N GLY A 210 -24.94 21.37 2.02
CA GLY A 210 -24.61 22.37 1.00
C GLY A 210 -23.76 23.52 1.50
N ASN A 211 -23.51 24.30 0.75
CA ASN A 211 -22.87 25.54 0.46
C ASN A 211 -22.95 26.65 1.53
N TYR A 212 -23.04 26.32 2.83
CA TYR A 212 -23.14 27.32 3.89
C TYR A 212 -21.95 27.30 4.82
N TRP A 213 -21.37 28.47 4.99
CA TRP A 213 -20.37 28.78 5.99
C TRP A 213 -21.04 29.48 7.18
N VAL A 214 -20.84 29.01 8.39
CA VAL A 214 -21.37 29.68 9.58
C VAL A 214 -20.25 30.52 10.19
N GLY A 215 -20.50 31.81 10.35
CA GLY A 215 -19.56 32.81 10.78
C GLY A 215 -19.77 34.08 9.96
N THR A 216 -18.75 34.92 9.78
CA THR A 216 -18.84 36.10 8.94
C THR A 216 -18.87 35.79 7.43
N VAL A 217 -18.65 34.52 7.03
CA VAL A 217 -18.79 34.07 5.63
C VAL A 217 -20.00 33.15 5.53
N LYS A 218 -21.03 33.56 4.79
CA LYS A 218 -22.32 32.89 4.75
C LYS A 218 -22.52 31.85 3.67
N SER A 219 -21.74 31.84 2.61
CA SER A 219 -21.87 30.84 1.54
C SER A 219 -20.59 30.68 0.74
N VAL A 220 -20.28 29.43 0.38
CA VAL A 220 -19.45 29.17 -0.79
C VAL A 220 -20.39 29.25 -1.98
N ARG A 221 -20.33 30.31 -2.74
CA ARG A 221 -21.02 30.39 -4.03
C ARG A 221 -20.20 29.56 -5.03
N ALA A 222 -20.83 28.58 -5.64
CA ALA A 222 -20.36 28.15 -6.95
C ALA A 222 -20.31 29.39 -7.85
N ILE A 223 -19.14 29.66 -8.44
CA ILE A 223 -18.98 30.77 -9.38
C ILE A 223 -20.02 30.57 -10.50
N GLY A 224 -21.06 31.35 -10.51
CA GLY A 224 -22.11 31.23 -11.52
C GLY A 224 -23.54 31.63 -11.11
N GLU A 225 -23.87 31.73 -9.84
CA GLU A 225 -25.21 32.16 -9.42
C GLU A 225 -25.23 33.61 -8.99
N GLY A 226 -25.51 34.53 -9.95
CA GLY A 226 -25.93 35.89 -9.62
C GLY A 226 -25.27 37.05 -10.33
N SER A 227 -24.82 36.90 -11.56
CA SER A 227 -24.72 38.04 -12.49
C SER A 227 -25.34 37.65 -13.83
N ASP A 228 -26.08 38.56 -14.45
CA ASP A 228 -26.70 38.39 -15.77
C ASP A 228 -25.72 38.26 -16.94
N ALA A 229 -24.44 38.00 -16.65
CA ALA A 229 -23.48 37.50 -17.60
C ALA A 229 -23.60 35.96 -17.57
N SER A 230 -24.18 35.39 -18.64
CA SER A 230 -24.16 33.95 -18.89
C SER A 230 -22.78 33.42 -18.56
N PRO A 231 -22.62 32.56 -17.54
CA PRO A 231 -21.36 31.90 -17.33
C PRO A 231 -21.13 31.06 -18.57
N ALA A 232 -19.94 31.18 -19.16
CA ALA A 232 -19.47 30.12 -20.01
C ALA A 232 -19.61 28.85 -19.17
N HIS A 233 -20.55 27.99 -19.55
CA HIS A 233 -20.81 26.74 -18.92
C HIS A 233 -19.54 25.91 -19.16
N ILE A 234 -18.58 26.05 -18.27
CA ILE A 234 -17.54 25.03 -18.14
C ILE A 234 -18.27 23.90 -17.45
N ASP A 235 -18.69 22.92 -18.22
CA ASP A 235 -19.13 21.61 -17.74
C ASP A 235 -17.94 20.87 -17.07
N ALA A 236 -17.34 21.50 -16.10
CA ALA A 236 -16.40 20.87 -15.19
C ALA A 236 -17.23 20.15 -14.14
N SER A 237 -17.73 19.00 -14.52
CA SER A 237 -18.18 18.02 -13.51
C SER A 237 -17.06 17.88 -12.50
N PRO A 238 -17.36 17.95 -11.17
CA PRO A 238 -16.33 17.81 -10.15
C PRO A 238 -15.51 16.57 -10.49
N GLU A 239 -14.20 16.72 -10.51
CA GLU A 239 -13.27 15.65 -10.86
C GLU A 239 -13.64 14.40 -10.03
N LYS A 240 -14.31 13.45 -10.67
CA LYS A 240 -14.72 12.21 -10.03
C LYS A 240 -13.61 11.19 -10.25
N VAL A 241 -13.01 10.76 -9.17
CA VAL A 241 -12.20 9.53 -9.22
C VAL A 241 -13.06 8.44 -9.81
N PRO A 242 -12.68 7.80 -10.93
CA PRO A 242 -13.46 6.76 -11.56
C PRO A 242 -13.84 5.66 -10.57
N ALA A 243 -15.05 5.11 -10.73
CA ALA A 243 -15.56 4.10 -9.83
C ALA A 243 -14.59 2.91 -9.69
N GLY A 244 -14.28 2.53 -8.45
CA GLY A 244 -13.37 1.44 -8.13
C GLY A 244 -11.86 1.77 -8.27
N ALA A 245 -11.47 2.97 -8.73
CA ALA A 245 -10.05 3.34 -8.83
C ALA A 245 -9.41 3.44 -7.44
N SER A 246 -10.05 4.10 -6.50
CA SER A 246 -9.56 4.20 -5.11
C SER A 246 -9.39 2.83 -4.47
N GLU A 247 -10.35 1.92 -4.64
CA GLU A 247 -10.26 0.56 -4.09
C GLU A 247 -9.10 -0.24 -4.68
N ARG A 248 -8.90 -0.15 -6.00
CA ARG A 248 -7.78 -0.83 -6.68
C ARG A 248 -6.44 -0.28 -6.23
N VAL A 249 -6.32 1.04 -6.10
CA VAL A 249 -5.11 1.71 -5.61
C VAL A 249 -4.85 1.33 -4.16
N GLU A 250 -5.87 1.35 -3.30
CA GLU A 250 -5.75 0.95 -1.90
C GLU A 250 -5.25 -0.49 -1.77
N LYS A 251 -5.86 -1.43 -2.50
CA LYS A 251 -5.43 -2.83 -2.54
C LYS A 251 -3.96 -2.97 -2.98
N SER A 252 -3.57 -2.25 -4.04
CA SER A 252 -2.20 -2.28 -4.55
C SER A 252 -1.21 -1.68 -3.56
N LEU A 253 -1.54 -0.54 -2.95
CA LEU A 253 -0.70 0.10 -1.94
C LEU A 253 -0.53 -0.78 -0.71
N THR A 254 -1.61 -1.39 -0.22
CA THR A 254 -1.56 -2.32 0.91
C THR A 254 -0.64 -3.50 0.60
N SER A 255 -0.85 -4.18 -0.53
CA SER A 255 -0.02 -5.33 -0.93
C SER A 255 1.46 -4.96 -1.08
N LEU A 256 1.78 -3.81 -1.71
CA LEU A 256 3.16 -3.35 -1.85
C LEU A 256 3.77 -2.95 -0.51
N THR A 257 2.99 -2.34 0.39
CA THR A 257 3.46 -1.95 1.72
C THR A 257 3.75 -3.17 2.59
N ASP A 258 2.93 -4.22 2.48
CA ASP A 258 3.12 -5.47 3.21
C ASP A 258 4.41 -6.19 2.77
N VAL A 259 4.63 -6.28 1.44
CA VAL A 259 5.91 -6.80 0.92
C VAL A 259 7.08 -5.91 1.34
N ARG A 260 6.93 -4.58 1.23
CA ARG A 260 7.97 -3.62 1.62
C ARG A 260 8.39 -3.76 3.09
N ALA A 261 7.45 -4.09 3.97
CA ALA A 261 7.73 -4.30 5.40
C ALA A 261 8.64 -5.50 5.67
N THR A 262 8.74 -6.45 4.75
CA THR A 262 9.64 -7.62 4.89
C THR A 262 11.06 -7.34 4.42
N LEU A 263 11.27 -6.29 3.63
CA LEU A 263 12.55 -5.99 3.00
C LEU A 263 13.47 -5.20 3.93
N LYS A 264 14.74 -5.59 3.98
CA LYS A 264 15.77 -4.84 4.70
C LYS A 264 15.97 -3.44 4.11
N ASP A 265 15.89 -3.32 2.78
CA ASP A 265 15.87 -2.02 2.08
C ASP A 265 14.47 -1.78 1.47
N PRO A 266 13.62 -1.02 2.17
CA PRO A 266 12.27 -0.72 1.71
C PRO A 266 12.24 0.24 0.51
N SER A 267 13.34 0.96 0.23
CA SER A 267 13.40 1.95 -0.85
C SER A 267 13.25 1.31 -2.24
N TYR A 268 13.58 0.03 -2.37
CA TYR A 268 13.45 -0.72 -3.60
C TYR A 268 12.03 -0.69 -4.20
N LEU A 269 10.99 -0.66 -3.35
CA LEU A 269 9.60 -0.60 -3.78
C LEU A 269 9.03 0.81 -3.91
N SER A 270 9.82 1.86 -3.66
CA SER A 270 9.33 3.25 -3.69
C SER A 270 8.75 3.63 -5.06
N GLY A 271 9.35 3.15 -6.16
CA GLY A 271 8.84 3.39 -7.51
C GLY A 271 7.50 2.68 -7.77
N ALA A 272 7.33 1.46 -7.27
CA ALA A 272 6.07 0.72 -7.41
C ALA A 272 4.95 1.36 -6.56
N VAL A 273 5.27 1.82 -5.35
CA VAL A 273 4.33 2.56 -4.48
C VAL A 273 3.90 3.87 -5.13
N LEU A 274 4.85 4.64 -5.70
CA LEU A 274 4.53 5.87 -6.42
C LEU A 274 3.64 5.60 -7.64
N LEU A 275 3.94 4.55 -8.41
CA LEU A 275 3.11 4.15 -9.53
C LEU A 275 1.70 3.77 -9.06
N ALA A 276 1.55 2.98 -7.99
CA ALA A 276 0.25 2.62 -7.44
C ALA A 276 -0.54 3.86 -7.00
N ALA A 277 0.10 4.78 -6.27
CA ALA A 277 -0.51 6.03 -5.84
C ALA A 277 -0.97 6.90 -7.03
N SER A 278 -0.25 6.87 -8.16
CA SER A 278 -0.61 7.64 -9.35
C SER A 278 -1.95 7.24 -9.98
N GLY A 279 -2.53 6.12 -9.61
CA GLY A 279 -3.86 5.69 -10.08
C GLY A 279 -5.01 6.57 -9.57
N VAL A 280 -4.78 7.39 -8.55
CA VAL A 280 -5.73 8.42 -8.07
C VAL A 280 -5.19 9.83 -8.27
N SER A 281 -4.20 10.01 -9.14
CA SER A 281 -3.62 11.31 -9.45
C SER A 281 -4.53 12.12 -10.38
N SER A 282 -4.83 13.37 -10.02
CA SER A 282 -5.65 14.29 -10.80
C SER A 282 -5.25 14.39 -12.28
N PRO A 283 -3.97 14.52 -12.64
CA PRO A 283 -3.57 14.64 -14.05
C PRO A 283 -3.93 13.43 -14.92
N VAL A 284 -4.13 12.27 -14.31
CA VAL A 284 -4.43 11.04 -15.05
C VAL A 284 -5.89 10.92 -15.45
N PHE A 285 -6.80 11.66 -14.81
CA PHE A 285 -8.24 11.57 -15.06
C PHE A 285 -8.70 12.35 -16.30
N ALA A 286 -7.88 13.25 -16.82
CA ALA A 286 -8.18 14.01 -18.01
C ALA A 286 -8.39 13.13 -19.27
N ASP A 287 -7.78 11.93 -19.32
CA ASP A 287 -7.95 10.94 -20.38
C ASP A 287 -8.34 9.59 -19.79
N THR A 288 -9.60 9.17 -20.04
CA THR A 288 -10.13 7.88 -19.58
C THR A 288 -9.28 6.69 -20.06
N ASN A 289 -8.78 6.71 -21.28
CA ASN A 289 -7.96 5.61 -21.81
C ASN A 289 -6.57 5.58 -21.14
N ALA A 290 -5.98 6.74 -20.89
CA ALA A 290 -4.74 6.85 -20.12
C ALA A 290 -4.94 6.33 -18.69
N HIS A 291 -6.07 6.64 -18.07
CA HIS A 291 -6.42 6.13 -16.74
C HIS A 291 -6.56 4.62 -16.70
N ILE A 292 -7.29 4.02 -17.64
CA ILE A 292 -7.45 2.55 -17.74
C ILE A 292 -6.07 1.89 -17.93
N ARG A 293 -5.24 2.40 -18.84
CA ARG A 293 -3.86 1.89 -19.04
C ARG A 293 -3.03 1.99 -17.75
N ARG A 294 -3.17 3.08 -17.00
CA ARG A 294 -2.49 3.28 -15.72
C ARG A 294 -2.90 2.25 -14.69
N LEU A 295 -4.20 2.02 -14.50
CA LEU A 295 -4.71 1.00 -13.58
C LEU A 295 -4.25 -0.41 -13.96
N SER A 296 -4.18 -0.74 -15.25
CA SER A 296 -3.65 -2.01 -15.74
C SER A 296 -2.15 -2.14 -15.42
N SER A 297 -1.35 -1.11 -15.66
CA SER A 297 0.07 -1.09 -15.32
C SER A 297 0.30 -1.24 -13.80
N ILE A 298 -0.52 -0.61 -12.97
CA ILE A 298 -0.48 -0.74 -11.52
C ILE A 298 -0.70 -2.20 -11.11
N ALA A 299 -1.73 -2.86 -11.66
CA ALA A 299 -2.02 -4.25 -11.36
C ALA A 299 -0.84 -5.16 -11.73
N THR A 300 -0.29 -5.01 -12.94
CA THR A 300 0.86 -5.79 -13.41
C THR A 300 2.09 -5.60 -12.53
N VAL A 301 2.43 -4.35 -12.19
CA VAL A 301 3.61 -4.06 -11.34
C VAL A 301 3.41 -4.55 -9.91
N THR A 302 2.20 -4.42 -9.37
CA THR A 302 1.86 -4.94 -8.04
C THR A 302 2.02 -6.45 -8.01
N GLU A 303 1.42 -7.16 -8.95
CA GLU A 303 1.51 -8.62 -9.06
C GLU A 303 2.95 -9.10 -9.23
N ALA A 304 3.71 -8.46 -10.12
CA ALA A 304 5.11 -8.79 -10.34
C ALA A 304 5.96 -8.63 -9.07
N ASN A 305 5.68 -7.65 -8.22
CA ASN A 305 6.42 -7.45 -6.98
C ASN A 305 5.93 -8.36 -5.84
N THR A 306 4.64 -8.62 -5.73
CA THR A 306 4.12 -9.53 -4.70
C THR A 306 4.56 -10.97 -4.93
N ARG A 307 4.70 -11.40 -6.19
CA ARG A 307 5.17 -12.75 -6.55
C ARG A 307 6.68 -12.97 -6.44
N ARG A 308 7.47 -11.94 -6.13
CA ARG A 308 8.93 -12.08 -5.94
C ARG A 308 9.27 -12.88 -4.69
N ILE A 309 8.40 -12.91 -3.70
CA ILE A 309 8.49 -13.84 -2.58
C ILE A 309 7.52 -14.96 -2.87
N SER A 310 8.02 -16.18 -2.96
CA SER A 310 7.19 -17.33 -3.29
C SER A 310 7.55 -18.55 -2.44
N LEU A 311 6.54 -19.33 -2.13
CA LEU A 311 6.62 -20.57 -1.37
C LEU A 311 6.39 -21.77 -2.28
N THR A 312 7.20 -22.81 -2.14
CA THR A 312 7.03 -24.07 -2.86
C THR A 312 6.95 -25.22 -1.85
N LEU A 313 5.96 -26.09 -2.04
CA LEU A 313 5.77 -27.34 -1.30
C LEU A 313 5.75 -28.52 -2.25
N ALA A 314 6.15 -29.71 -1.79
CA ALA A 314 5.88 -30.95 -2.50
C ALA A 314 4.38 -31.28 -2.48
N GLY A 315 3.92 -32.10 -3.43
CA GLY A 315 2.49 -32.40 -3.60
C GLY A 315 1.87 -33.28 -2.49
N THR A 316 2.69 -34.13 -1.82
CA THR A 316 2.20 -35.02 -0.77
C THR A 316 3.32 -35.32 0.22
N TYR A 317 3.00 -35.36 1.50
CA TYR A 317 3.92 -35.68 2.58
C TYR A 317 3.39 -36.88 3.36
N ASN A 318 4.30 -37.86 3.65
CA ASN A 318 4.00 -39.01 4.46
C ASN A 318 4.76 -38.90 5.77
N LEU A 319 4.05 -38.82 6.89
CA LEU A 319 4.62 -38.90 8.24
C LEU A 319 4.57 -40.35 8.70
N VAL A 320 5.71 -40.96 8.77
CA VAL A 320 5.89 -42.38 9.23
C VAL A 320 6.32 -42.47 10.69
N SER A 321 6.63 -41.35 11.33
CA SER A 321 7.04 -41.28 12.75
C SER A 321 6.19 -40.25 13.50
N ASN A 322 6.22 -40.33 14.84
CA ASN A 322 5.50 -39.39 15.71
C ASN A 322 6.05 -37.95 15.60
N GLU A 323 7.33 -37.81 15.29
CA GLU A 323 7.99 -36.52 15.08
C GLU A 323 8.66 -36.55 13.71
N ALA A 324 8.41 -35.53 12.93
CA ALA A 324 8.97 -35.37 11.60
C ALA A 324 9.12 -33.88 11.25
N SER A 325 9.74 -33.60 10.13
CA SER A 325 9.88 -32.26 9.61
C SER A 325 9.30 -32.17 8.19
N ILE A 326 8.46 -31.19 7.93
CA ILE A 326 7.94 -30.89 6.60
C ILE A 326 8.88 -29.90 5.93
N PRO A 327 9.61 -30.32 4.88
CA PRO A 327 10.44 -29.40 4.11
C PRO A 327 9.59 -28.49 3.24
N PHE A 328 10.02 -27.23 3.12
CA PHE A 328 9.47 -26.25 2.20
C PHE A 328 10.57 -25.34 1.68
N THR A 329 10.38 -24.82 0.48
CA THR A 329 11.35 -23.96 -0.17
C THR A 329 10.77 -22.55 -0.29
N VAL A 330 11.54 -21.53 0.07
CA VAL A 330 11.16 -20.12 -0.09
C VAL A 330 12.14 -19.43 -1.02
N HIS A 331 11.61 -18.69 -1.97
CA HIS A 331 12.38 -17.88 -2.90
C HIS A 331 12.23 -16.40 -2.59
N ASN A 332 13.34 -15.68 -2.50
CA ASN A 332 13.42 -14.22 -2.46
C ASN A 332 13.95 -13.68 -3.78
N GLY A 333 13.08 -13.18 -4.64
CA GLY A 333 13.44 -12.55 -5.92
C GLY A 333 13.78 -11.05 -5.81
N PHE A 334 13.92 -10.50 -4.59
CA PHE A 334 14.38 -9.13 -4.40
C PHE A 334 15.90 -9.04 -4.27
N PRO A 335 16.53 -7.95 -4.75
CA PRO A 335 17.97 -7.71 -4.61
C PRO A 335 18.35 -7.20 -3.20
N THR A 336 17.50 -7.40 -2.22
CA THR A 336 17.68 -7.06 -0.80
C THR A 336 17.21 -8.22 0.07
N PRO A 337 17.82 -8.46 1.23
CA PRO A 337 17.33 -9.47 2.16
C PRO A 337 15.89 -9.24 2.59
N ALA A 338 15.15 -10.32 2.82
CA ALA A 338 13.77 -10.29 3.30
C ALA A 338 13.62 -11.13 4.58
N THR A 339 12.83 -10.64 5.55
CA THR A 339 12.49 -11.36 6.78
C THR A 339 11.03 -11.77 6.74
N LEU A 340 10.76 -13.05 6.96
CA LEU A 340 9.44 -13.66 6.80
C LEU A 340 9.07 -14.46 8.03
N GLN A 341 7.78 -14.53 8.36
CA GLN A 341 7.21 -15.33 9.43
C GLN A 341 6.51 -16.55 8.83
N PRO A 342 7.09 -17.77 8.94
CA PRO A 342 6.40 -18.99 8.53
C PRO A 342 5.32 -19.36 9.55
N THR A 343 4.19 -19.84 9.07
CA THR A 343 3.13 -20.43 9.87
C THR A 343 2.58 -21.67 9.18
N VAL A 344 2.04 -22.61 9.94
CA VAL A 344 1.41 -23.82 9.40
C VAL A 344 0.10 -24.09 10.11
N SER A 345 -0.90 -24.50 9.34
CA SER A 345 -2.18 -24.98 9.85
C SER A 345 -2.48 -26.38 9.30
N PHE A 346 -3.09 -27.24 10.11
CA PHE A 346 -3.46 -28.61 9.73
C PHE A 346 -4.97 -28.76 9.76
N SER A 347 -5.53 -29.41 8.74
CA SER A 347 -6.91 -29.86 8.77
C SER A 347 -7.04 -31.07 9.71
N ASP A 348 -8.27 -31.32 10.20
CA ASP A 348 -8.65 -32.54 10.92
C ASP A 348 -7.84 -32.92 12.17
N ARG A 349 -6.97 -32.01 12.63
CA ARG A 349 -6.10 -32.21 13.82
C ARG A 349 -5.30 -33.50 13.78
N ILE A 350 -4.87 -33.93 12.57
CA ILE A 350 -4.04 -35.16 12.40
C ILE A 350 -2.60 -34.93 12.84
N ALA A 351 -2.15 -33.68 12.77
CA ALA A 351 -0.84 -33.25 13.21
C ALA A 351 -0.90 -31.89 13.90
N LYS A 352 0.15 -31.53 14.61
CA LYS A 352 0.36 -30.19 15.21
C LYS A 352 1.80 -29.75 14.99
N THR A 353 2.06 -28.46 15.13
CA THR A 353 3.41 -27.90 15.08
C THR A 353 4.21 -28.40 16.28
N GLY A 354 5.42 -28.88 16.05
CA GLY A 354 6.31 -29.42 17.08
C GLY A 354 7.00 -28.35 17.95
N GLY A 355 6.80 -27.06 17.62
CA GLY A 355 7.39 -25.93 18.36
C GLY A 355 7.02 -24.58 17.75
N LYS A 356 7.55 -23.50 18.34
CA LYS A 356 7.41 -22.16 17.81
C LYS A 356 8.31 -22.00 16.57
N LEU A 357 7.72 -21.54 15.46
CA LEU A 357 8.48 -21.23 14.26
C LEU A 357 9.18 -19.88 14.41
N SER A 358 10.47 -19.84 14.10
CA SER A 358 11.27 -18.62 14.12
C SER A 358 11.16 -17.87 12.80
N PRO A 359 11.33 -16.53 12.79
CA PRO A 359 11.45 -15.76 11.57
C PRO A 359 12.57 -16.29 10.68
N ILE A 360 12.35 -16.25 9.38
CA ILE A 360 13.32 -16.67 8.36
C ILE A 360 13.87 -15.42 7.69
N THR A 361 15.19 -15.24 7.67
CA THR A 361 15.83 -14.19 6.90
C THR A 361 16.46 -14.78 5.64
N LEU A 362 15.96 -14.39 4.50
CA LEU A 362 16.43 -14.82 3.19
C LEU A 362 17.39 -13.78 2.61
N PRO A 363 18.59 -14.18 2.17
CA PRO A 363 19.48 -13.28 1.42
C PRO A 363 18.82 -12.80 0.11
N ALA A 364 19.42 -11.76 -0.50
CA ALA A 364 18.97 -11.25 -1.77
C ALA A 364 19.08 -12.29 -2.90
N LEU A 365 18.07 -12.37 -3.76
CA LEU A 365 18.06 -13.23 -4.96
C LEU A 365 18.37 -14.71 -4.66
N THR A 366 17.88 -15.22 -3.54
CA THR A 366 18.21 -16.56 -3.03
C THR A 366 16.98 -17.42 -2.87
N THR A 367 17.16 -18.71 -3.13
CA THR A 367 16.22 -19.78 -2.77
C THR A 367 16.80 -20.55 -1.60
N SER A 368 16.02 -20.78 -0.55
CA SER A 368 16.46 -21.50 0.64
C SER A 368 15.43 -22.54 1.06
N ASP A 369 15.95 -23.69 1.47
CA ASP A 369 15.14 -24.77 2.00
C ASP A 369 15.05 -24.65 3.53
N HIS A 370 13.85 -24.83 4.02
CA HIS A 370 13.50 -24.75 5.44
C HIS A 370 12.67 -25.97 5.83
N SER A 371 12.49 -26.19 7.11
CA SER A 371 11.64 -27.26 7.60
C SER A 371 10.81 -26.84 8.79
N ILE A 372 9.60 -27.38 8.86
CA ILE A 372 8.67 -27.18 9.97
C ILE A 372 8.63 -28.46 10.79
N PRO A 373 9.00 -28.43 12.08
CA PRO A 373 8.84 -29.58 12.95
C PRO A 373 7.37 -29.85 13.20
N VAL A 374 6.93 -31.08 13.00
CA VAL A 374 5.55 -31.54 13.16
C VAL A 374 5.49 -32.76 14.04
N GLN A 375 4.43 -32.82 14.84
CA GLN A 375 4.10 -34.01 15.66
C GLN A 375 2.79 -34.61 15.17
N ALA A 376 2.81 -35.91 14.91
CA ALA A 376 1.60 -36.67 14.62
C ALA A 376 0.69 -36.70 15.84
N VAL A 377 -0.61 -36.55 15.65
CA VAL A 377 -1.63 -36.62 16.70
C VAL A 377 -2.48 -37.86 16.53
N LYS A 378 -2.86 -38.22 15.32
CA LYS A 378 -3.62 -39.41 14.97
C LYS A 378 -3.27 -39.89 13.57
N SER A 379 -3.43 -41.19 13.27
CA SER A 379 -3.35 -41.72 11.91
C SER A 379 -4.48 -41.19 11.04
N GLY A 380 -4.20 -40.99 9.77
CA GLY A 380 -5.19 -40.57 8.77
C GLY A 380 -4.61 -39.69 7.69
N ASN A 381 -5.47 -39.31 6.76
CA ASN A 381 -5.16 -38.37 5.67
C ASN A 381 -5.84 -37.04 5.92
N GLY A 382 -5.16 -35.96 5.58
CA GLY A 382 -5.69 -34.61 5.66
C GLY A 382 -4.85 -33.65 4.83
N THR A 383 -5.11 -32.37 4.98
CA THR A 383 -4.32 -31.32 4.34
C THR A 383 -3.63 -30.44 5.37
N PHE A 384 -2.59 -29.79 4.96
CA PHE A 384 -1.95 -28.73 5.72
C PHE A 384 -1.62 -27.56 4.80
N THR A 385 -1.66 -26.35 5.36
CA THR A 385 -1.34 -25.12 4.65
C THR A 385 -0.14 -24.49 5.33
N VAL A 386 0.93 -24.28 4.56
CA VAL A 386 2.05 -23.44 4.96
C VAL A 386 1.83 -22.04 4.42
N MET A 387 2.02 -21.06 5.27
CA MET A 387 1.88 -19.65 4.95
C MET A 387 3.17 -18.94 5.33
N ILE A 388 3.60 -18.00 4.49
CA ILE A 388 4.65 -17.04 4.81
C ILE A 388 4.02 -15.66 4.92
N ALA A 389 4.30 -14.99 6.03
CA ALA A 389 3.72 -13.69 6.35
C ALA A 389 4.81 -12.64 6.60
N SER A 390 4.42 -11.37 6.53
CA SER A 390 5.21 -10.25 7.01
C SER A 390 5.22 -10.21 8.55
N ASP A 391 6.10 -9.40 9.15
CA ASP A 391 6.13 -9.16 10.60
C ASP A 391 4.80 -8.62 11.15
N ASN A 392 3.99 -7.99 10.30
CA ASN A 392 2.65 -7.50 10.63
C ASN A 392 1.57 -8.58 10.52
N GLY A 393 1.93 -9.83 10.22
CA GLY A 393 1.00 -10.96 10.10
C GLY A 393 0.24 -11.03 8.78
N VAL A 394 0.60 -10.22 7.78
CA VAL A 394 -0.05 -10.27 6.46
C VAL A 394 0.55 -11.41 5.65
N ILE A 395 -0.31 -12.29 5.15
CA ILE A 395 0.10 -13.47 4.36
C ILE A 395 0.54 -13.01 2.97
N LEU A 396 1.79 -13.33 2.61
CA LEU A 396 2.39 -12.99 1.31
C LEU A 396 2.21 -14.12 0.29
N ASP A 397 2.39 -15.37 0.72
CA ASP A 397 2.08 -16.56 -0.09
C ASP A 397 1.62 -17.69 0.83
N SER A 398 0.80 -18.57 0.28
CA SER A 398 0.28 -19.74 0.98
C SER A 398 0.18 -20.93 0.03
N ARG A 399 0.55 -22.11 0.50
CA ARG A 399 0.46 -23.36 -0.25
C ARG A 399 -0.18 -24.43 0.60
N GLU A 400 -1.11 -25.15 0.02
CA GLU A 400 -1.76 -26.30 0.60
C GLU A 400 -1.15 -27.58 0.00
N SER A 401 -0.98 -28.60 0.85
CA SER A 401 -0.50 -29.90 0.43
C SER A 401 -1.17 -31.01 1.23
N GLN A 402 -1.12 -32.23 0.70
CA GLN A 402 -1.68 -33.40 1.36
C GLN A 402 -0.71 -33.96 2.39
N LEU A 403 -1.25 -34.41 3.51
CA LEU A 403 -0.54 -35.04 4.60
C LEU A 403 -1.15 -36.41 4.91
N SER A 404 -0.36 -37.44 4.78
CA SER A 404 -0.70 -38.80 5.24
C SER A 404 0.10 -39.10 6.51
N VAL A 405 -0.57 -39.41 7.59
CA VAL A 405 0.03 -39.70 8.88
C VAL A 405 -0.18 -41.16 9.20
N ASN A 406 0.91 -41.93 9.19
CA ASN A 406 0.91 -43.36 9.53
C ASN A 406 2.05 -43.65 10.52
N PRO A 407 1.90 -43.24 11.78
CA PRO A 407 2.95 -43.43 12.78
C PRO A 407 3.19 -44.87 13.11
N GLU A 408 4.47 -45.25 13.31
CA GLU A 408 4.94 -46.60 13.54
C GLU A 408 4.39 -47.29 14.82
N TRP A 409 3.60 -46.61 15.63
CA TRP A 409 3.01 -47.20 16.83
C TRP A 409 2.06 -48.37 16.57
N GLU A 410 1.54 -48.51 15.31
CA GLU A 410 0.78 -49.72 14.92
C GLU A 410 1.66 -50.98 14.86
N ASN A 411 2.99 -50.83 14.77
CA ASN A 411 3.91 -51.97 14.78
C ASN A 411 4.00 -52.63 16.14
N TRP A 412 3.56 -51.96 17.24
CA TRP A 412 3.58 -52.60 18.55
C TRP A 412 2.56 -53.72 18.68
N THR A 413 1.43 -53.61 18.04
CA THR A 413 0.42 -54.68 17.96
C THR A 413 0.98 -55.88 17.23
N THR A 414 1.78 -55.67 16.18
CA THR A 414 2.49 -56.73 15.44
C THR A 414 3.59 -57.35 16.29
N LEU A 415 4.31 -56.56 17.04
CA LEU A 415 5.35 -57.03 17.95
C LEU A 415 4.74 -57.82 19.12
N VAL A 416 3.65 -57.37 19.71
CA VAL A 416 2.90 -58.09 20.75
C VAL A 416 2.30 -59.38 20.17
N ALA A 417 1.75 -59.38 18.97
CA ALA A 417 1.25 -60.58 18.29
C ALA A 417 2.39 -61.58 18.01
N MET A 418 3.57 -61.09 17.59
CA MET A 418 4.75 -61.94 17.37
C MET A 418 5.28 -62.52 18.66
N VAL A 419 5.31 -61.79 19.76
CA VAL A 419 5.73 -62.26 21.08
C VAL A 419 4.72 -63.29 21.60
N LEU A 420 3.42 -63.05 21.45
CA LEU A 420 2.37 -63.99 21.80
C LEU A 420 2.47 -65.29 20.97
N LEU A 421 2.72 -65.18 19.67
CA LEU A 421 2.91 -66.32 18.78
C LEU A 421 4.15 -67.12 19.17
N ALA A 422 5.28 -66.42 19.45
CA ALA A 422 6.49 -67.04 19.92
C ALA A 422 6.29 -67.76 21.27
N ALA A 423 5.58 -67.19 22.21
CA ALA A 423 5.20 -67.78 23.49
C ALA A 423 4.28 -69.00 23.30
N LEU A 424 3.36 -68.96 22.34
CA LEU A 424 2.45 -70.04 22.01
C LEU A 424 3.22 -71.25 21.38
N VAL A 425 4.16 -70.93 20.49
CA VAL A 425 5.06 -71.95 19.89
C VAL A 425 5.97 -72.54 20.94
N ALA A 426 6.56 -71.72 21.82
CA ALA A 426 7.41 -72.23 22.92
C ALA A 426 6.61 -73.10 23.89
N THR A 427 5.38 -72.74 24.24
CA THR A 427 4.52 -73.62 25.09
C THR A 427 4.11 -74.87 24.35
N GLY A 428 3.89 -74.85 23.04
CA GLY A 428 3.63 -76.03 22.19
C GLY A 428 4.80 -76.98 22.17
N VAL A 429 6.03 -76.47 21.98
CA VAL A 429 7.28 -77.29 22.01
C VAL A 429 7.54 -77.92 23.38
N VAL A 430 7.35 -77.18 24.48
CA VAL A 430 7.52 -77.70 25.86
C VAL A 430 6.45 -78.77 26.14
N ARG A 431 5.23 -78.60 25.62
CA ARG A 431 4.17 -79.64 25.79
C ARG A 431 4.44 -80.89 24.93
N ALA A 432 4.96 -80.73 23.70
CA ALA A 432 5.32 -81.82 22.82
C ALA A 432 6.55 -82.61 23.37
N GLY A 433 7.48 -81.93 24.06
CA GLY A 433 8.63 -82.62 24.72
C GLY A 433 8.28 -83.44 25.97
N ARG A 434 7.07 -83.19 26.54
CA ARG A 434 6.59 -83.92 27.72
C ARG A 434 5.82 -85.24 27.43
N THR A 435 5.57 -85.56 26.14
CA THR A 435 4.84 -86.77 25.73
C THR A 435 5.67 -87.83 25.04
N LYS A 436 7.00 -87.82 25.25
CA LYS A 436 7.86 -88.91 24.82
C LYS A 436 8.56 -89.57 26.00
N SER A 437 7.80 -90.41 26.69
CA SER A 437 8.36 -91.55 27.43
C SER A 437 7.35 -92.68 27.22
N ASP A 438 7.86 -93.84 26.69
CA ASP A 438 7.26 -95.09 26.41
C ASP A 438 6.74 -95.40 25.02
N ALA A 439 7.64 -96.07 24.21
CA ALA A 439 7.36 -97.38 23.61
C ALA A 439 8.53 -97.81 22.66
N ARG A 440 9.06 -99.00 23.01
CA ARG A 440 9.92 -99.97 22.36
C ARG A 440 9.99 -100.01 20.85
N SER A 441 11.26 -100.15 20.33
CA SER A 441 11.62 -100.72 19.02
C SER A 441 11.01 -102.12 18.74
N PRO A 442 10.86 -102.54 17.48
CA PRO A 442 11.94 -103.34 16.90
C PRO A 442 12.35 -102.96 15.46
N ALA A 443 13.58 -103.43 15.15
CA ALA A 443 14.26 -103.40 13.87
C ALA A 443 13.55 -104.15 12.74
N ILE A 444 13.88 -103.84 11.48
CA ILE A 444 14.28 -104.78 10.44
C ILE A 444 14.48 -104.05 9.09
N THR A 445 15.74 -104.14 8.54
CA THR A 445 16.25 -104.47 7.22
C THR A 445 16.07 -103.48 6.06
N ALA A 446 17.17 -103.10 5.54
CA ALA A 446 17.38 -102.54 4.16
C ALA A 446 17.18 -103.66 3.11
N PRO A 447 17.05 -103.44 1.84
CA PRO A 447 18.23 -103.19 0.97
C PRO A 447 17.92 -102.08 -0.11
N GLU A 448 18.98 -101.34 -0.47
CA GLU A 448 19.75 -101.40 -1.72
C GLU A 448 18.92 -101.20 -3.02
N ASP A 449 19.18 -100.20 -3.82
CA ASP A 449 19.99 -100.09 -5.03
C ASP A 449 19.51 -99.04 -5.98
N LEU A 450 20.49 -98.32 -6.47
CA LEU A 450 20.68 -97.84 -7.86
C LEU A 450 19.60 -96.88 -8.49
N GLU A 451 19.89 -95.83 -9.18
CA GLU A 451 20.92 -95.56 -10.20
C GLU A 451 20.89 -94.09 -10.58
N SER A 452 22.05 -93.60 -10.89
CA SER A 452 22.34 -92.34 -11.62
C SER A 452 21.57 -92.18 -12.90
N VAL A 453 21.44 -90.93 -13.35
CA VAL A 453 21.70 -90.49 -14.74
C VAL A 453 21.50 -88.98 -14.91
N ASP A 454 22.61 -88.35 -15.20
CA ASP A 454 22.91 -87.26 -16.13
C ASP A 454 22.06 -85.93 -16.25
N ALA A 455 22.88 -84.89 -16.09
CA ALA A 455 22.65 -83.61 -16.75
C ALA A 455 22.81 -83.65 -18.31
N PRO A 456 22.35 -82.73 -19.12
CA PRO A 456 23.22 -81.61 -19.43
C PRO A 456 22.45 -80.23 -19.65
N ASP A 457 23.06 -79.14 -19.27
CA ASP A 457 23.75 -78.07 -20.05
C ASP A 457 22.98 -77.36 -21.15
N ALA A 458 23.03 -76.06 -21.07
CA ALA A 458 23.21 -75.09 -22.10
C ALA A 458 22.39 -73.77 -21.95
N SER A 459 23.13 -72.78 -21.56
CA SER A 459 22.88 -71.38 -21.99
C SER A 459 23.05 -71.25 -23.52
N PRO A 460 22.99 -70.01 -24.12
CA PRO A 460 22.34 -68.76 -23.86
C PRO A 460 21.63 -68.19 -25.16
N HIS A 461 21.06 -67.02 -25.12
CA HIS A 461 21.22 -65.88 -26.09
C HIS A 461 20.07 -64.85 -26.02
N HIS A 462 20.54 -63.59 -25.87
CA HIS A 462 20.21 -62.34 -26.57
C HIS A 462 18.77 -62.06 -27.07
N SER A 463 18.21 -61.00 -26.61
CA SER A 463 18.10 -59.70 -27.36
C SER A 463 17.60 -58.64 -26.36
#